data_8ffaa740da45a4c2de4c095cdaee970e
#
_entry.id   8ffaa740da45a4c2de4c095cdaee970e
#
_cell.length_a   1.000
_cell.length_b   1.000
_cell.length_c   1.000
_cell.angle_alpha   90.00
_cell.angle_beta   90.00
_cell.angle_gamma   90.00
#
_symmetry.space_group_name_H-M   'P 1'
#
loop_
_entity.id
_entity.type
_entity.pdbx_description
1 polymer ?
#
loop_
_entity_poly.entity_id
_entity_poly.type
_entity_poly.pdbx_seq_one_letter_code
_entity_poly.pdbx_strand_id
1 'polypeptide(L)'
;MQLIKRLFLLASISFLLTACSESFQKTKSGLIYKIIPGKKKGAQVKPGAVIKFHVTVTQGDSVTYNSYGKVPAFAMVDSVSRSYDITEVFPKLYVGDSAVIVQMIDSVVKLQGGQMPPHMKKGDKITIKMRVLDLYSDISTAQAKYTKEIELQKERDIKEVEAYLKSKNINSIKTPAGAYVEIINKGEGALPDSGKQVSLKYTGTNLKGDKFDSNVDPSFGHTDTFKIVIGQMGSIQGFEEGVKQIGIGGKAKIYIPSMLGYGMQGAPPKIKPYEHLIFEVETVDIKQISSGKQ
;
A
#
# COMPACT_ATOMS: atom_id res chain seq x y z
N MET A 1 -75.53 8.56 -46.99
CA MET A 1 -74.95 9.49 -46.03
C MET A 1 -73.81 8.74 -45.34
N GLN A 2 -72.55 9.11 -45.68
CA GLN A 2 -71.38 8.30 -45.45
C GLN A 2 -70.74 8.58 -44.08
N LEU A 3 -70.52 7.54 -43.34
CA LEU A 3 -69.72 7.56 -42.14
C LEU A 3 -68.22 7.47 -42.49
N ILE A 4 -67.46 8.51 -42.16
CA ILE A 4 -65.99 8.53 -42.27
C ILE A 4 -65.40 7.90 -41.02
N LYS A 5 -64.88 6.69 -41.19
CA LYS A 5 -64.05 6.04 -40.16
C LYS A 5 -62.64 6.66 -40.16
N ARG A 6 -62.27 7.40 -39.13
CA ARG A 6 -60.91 7.82 -38.88
C ARG A 6 -60.17 6.71 -38.08
N LEU A 7 -59.26 6.06 -38.81
CA LEU A 7 -58.32 5.08 -38.21
C LEU A 7 -57.19 5.84 -37.52
N PHE A 8 -57.17 5.84 -36.21
CA PHE A 8 -56.01 6.32 -35.42
C PHE A 8 -54.97 5.21 -35.36
N LEU A 9 -53.88 5.37 -36.08
CA LEU A 9 -52.70 4.51 -36.02
C LEU A 9 -51.88 4.96 -34.83
N LEU A 10 -52.00 4.28 -33.68
CA LEU A 10 -51.15 4.42 -32.51
C LEU A 10 -49.81 3.73 -32.81
N ALA A 11 -48.82 4.51 -33.24
CA ALA A 11 -47.44 4.07 -33.29
C ALA A 11 -46.89 4.03 -31.86
N SER A 12 -46.96 2.87 -31.22
CA SER A 12 -46.27 2.61 -29.97
C SER A 12 -44.77 2.53 -30.24
N ILE A 13 -44.08 3.64 -30.01
CA ILE A 13 -42.62 3.65 -29.93
C ILE A 13 -42.23 2.92 -28.65
N SER A 14 -41.98 1.61 -28.77
CA SER A 14 -41.32 0.83 -27.76
C SER A 14 -39.89 1.31 -27.65
N PHE A 15 -39.64 2.20 -26.70
CA PHE A 15 -38.30 2.57 -26.25
C PHE A 15 -37.75 1.36 -25.52
N LEU A 16 -37.09 0.46 -26.27
CA LEU A 16 -36.29 -0.60 -25.70
C LEU A 16 -35.14 0.06 -24.94
N LEU A 17 -35.36 0.35 -23.66
CA LEU A 17 -34.28 0.53 -22.68
C LEU A 17 -33.53 -0.81 -22.64
N THR A 18 -32.57 -1.00 -23.53
CA THR A 18 -31.49 -1.98 -23.32
C THR A 18 -30.69 -1.51 -22.12
N ALA A 19 -31.20 -1.81 -20.92
CA ALA A 19 -30.36 -1.91 -19.75
C ALA A 19 -29.37 -3.03 -20.07
N CYS A 20 -28.20 -2.66 -20.62
CA CYS A 20 -27.03 -3.54 -20.64
C CYS A 20 -26.76 -3.96 -19.21
N SER A 21 -27.38 -5.04 -18.75
CA SER A 21 -26.95 -5.72 -17.54
C SER A 21 -25.59 -6.31 -17.90
N GLU A 22 -24.54 -5.56 -17.54
CA GLU A 22 -23.17 -6.00 -17.71
C GLU A 22 -22.98 -7.31 -16.95
N SER A 23 -23.12 -8.42 -17.67
CA SER A 23 -22.98 -9.76 -17.11
C SER A 23 -21.50 -10.12 -16.92
N PHE A 24 -21.22 -10.99 -15.95
CA PHE A 24 -19.90 -11.60 -15.84
C PHE A 24 -19.58 -12.43 -17.09
N GLN A 25 -18.35 -12.28 -17.56
CA GLN A 25 -17.77 -12.98 -18.70
C GLN A 25 -16.61 -13.86 -18.24
N LYS A 26 -16.11 -14.72 -19.14
CA LYS A 26 -14.91 -15.53 -18.90
C LYS A 26 -13.85 -15.23 -19.95
N THR A 27 -12.58 -15.21 -19.54
CA THR A 27 -11.44 -15.21 -20.44
C THR A 27 -11.24 -16.61 -21.05
N LYS A 28 -10.25 -16.76 -21.94
CA LYS A 28 -9.90 -18.08 -22.51
C LYS A 28 -9.43 -19.07 -21.43
N SER A 29 -8.78 -18.61 -20.36
CA SER A 29 -8.34 -19.43 -19.24
C SER A 29 -9.46 -19.77 -18.24
N GLY A 30 -10.65 -19.18 -18.42
CA GLY A 30 -11.80 -19.34 -17.53
C GLY A 30 -11.87 -18.32 -16.39
N LEU A 31 -11.00 -17.31 -16.36
CA LEU A 31 -11.04 -16.22 -15.39
C LEU A 31 -12.34 -15.43 -15.53
N ILE A 32 -13.07 -15.28 -14.42
CA ILE A 32 -14.36 -14.60 -14.40
C ILE A 32 -14.12 -13.10 -14.22
N TYR A 33 -14.73 -12.27 -15.05
CA TYR A 33 -14.62 -10.82 -14.94
C TYR A 33 -15.89 -10.09 -15.40
N LYS A 34 -16.05 -8.85 -14.93
CA LYS A 34 -17.05 -7.90 -15.38
C LYS A 34 -16.39 -6.54 -15.57
N ILE A 35 -16.61 -5.88 -16.70
CA ILE A 35 -16.18 -4.51 -16.97
C ILE A 35 -17.36 -3.57 -16.74
N ILE A 36 -17.10 -2.46 -16.07
CA ILE A 36 -18.05 -1.36 -15.84
C ILE A 36 -17.47 -0.15 -16.57
N PRO A 37 -18.05 0.27 -17.70
CA PRO A 37 -17.53 1.37 -18.49
C PRO A 37 -17.48 2.68 -17.69
N GLY A 38 -16.42 3.45 -17.92
CA GLY A 38 -16.32 4.80 -17.40
C GLY A 38 -17.34 5.75 -18.04
N LYS A 39 -17.66 6.86 -17.37
CA LYS A 39 -18.58 7.89 -17.89
C LYS A 39 -18.16 8.46 -19.25
N LYS A 40 -16.87 8.50 -19.54
CA LYS A 40 -16.27 8.91 -20.81
C LYS A 40 -15.30 7.82 -21.25
N LYS A 41 -15.36 7.42 -22.52
CA LYS A 41 -14.43 6.45 -23.09
C LYS A 41 -13.07 7.11 -23.27
N GLY A 42 -12.09 6.66 -22.49
CA GLY A 42 -10.68 7.09 -22.59
C GLY A 42 -9.89 6.27 -23.62
N ALA A 43 -8.55 6.33 -23.53
CA ALA A 43 -7.67 5.51 -24.36
C ALA A 43 -7.79 4.03 -24.00
N GLN A 44 -7.74 3.16 -25.02
CA GLN A 44 -7.71 1.71 -24.80
C GLN A 44 -6.37 1.27 -24.26
N VAL A 45 -6.38 0.39 -23.27
CA VAL A 45 -5.19 -0.24 -22.74
C VAL A 45 -4.61 -1.19 -23.79
N LYS A 46 -3.33 -0.99 -24.15
CA LYS A 46 -2.63 -1.75 -25.19
C LYS A 46 -1.36 -2.39 -24.64
N PRO A 47 -0.94 -3.53 -25.20
CA PRO A 47 0.37 -4.10 -24.90
C PRO A 47 1.51 -3.08 -25.09
N GLY A 48 2.53 -3.16 -24.24
CA GLY A 48 3.68 -2.24 -24.22
C GLY A 48 3.46 -0.96 -23.43
N ALA A 49 2.23 -0.64 -23.04
CA ALA A 49 1.93 0.51 -22.19
C ALA A 49 2.02 0.15 -20.70
N VAL A 50 2.13 1.17 -19.85
CA VAL A 50 2.02 1.03 -18.39
C VAL A 50 0.67 1.57 -17.94
N ILE A 51 -0.12 0.72 -17.31
CA ILE A 51 -1.43 1.06 -16.75
C ILE A 51 -1.28 1.53 -15.30
N LYS A 52 -1.91 2.66 -14.94
CA LYS A 52 -2.08 3.14 -13.57
C LYS A 52 -3.52 2.86 -13.11
N PHE A 53 -3.68 2.23 -11.95
CA PHE A 53 -5.02 1.87 -11.48
C PHE A 53 -5.09 1.81 -9.95
N HIS A 54 -6.27 2.07 -9.41
CA HIS A 54 -6.59 1.66 -8.05
C HIS A 54 -7.12 0.23 -8.03
N VAL A 55 -6.84 -0.47 -6.94
CA VAL A 55 -7.27 -1.86 -6.75
C VAL A 55 -7.64 -2.13 -5.30
N THR A 56 -8.70 -2.93 -5.12
CA THR A 56 -9.07 -3.56 -3.85
C THR A 56 -9.08 -5.06 -4.06
N VAL A 57 -8.40 -5.79 -3.19
CA VAL A 57 -8.37 -7.27 -3.16
C VAL A 57 -9.10 -7.76 -1.93
N THR A 58 -10.04 -8.68 -2.12
CA THR A 58 -10.84 -9.26 -1.05
C THR A 58 -10.73 -10.78 -1.09
N GLN A 59 -10.50 -11.41 0.05
CA GLN A 59 -10.54 -12.86 0.25
C GLN A 59 -11.76 -13.19 1.13
N GLY A 60 -12.77 -13.89 0.57
CA GLY A 60 -14.07 -13.97 1.21
C GLY A 60 -14.64 -12.57 1.46
N ASP A 61 -14.93 -12.23 2.71
CA ASP A 61 -15.43 -10.90 3.12
C ASP A 61 -14.32 -9.96 3.63
N SER A 62 -13.08 -10.44 3.73
CA SER A 62 -11.96 -9.66 4.25
C SER A 62 -11.22 -8.91 3.15
N VAL A 63 -11.08 -7.59 3.30
CA VAL A 63 -10.23 -6.77 2.43
C VAL A 63 -8.77 -6.99 2.83
N THR A 64 -8.00 -7.62 1.95
CA THR A 64 -6.57 -7.92 2.17
C THR A 64 -5.65 -6.85 1.62
N TYR A 65 -6.10 -6.10 0.62
CA TYR A 65 -5.37 -4.96 0.05
C TYR A 65 -6.33 -3.91 -0.49
N ASN A 66 -5.97 -2.63 -0.30
CA ASN A 66 -6.72 -1.50 -0.84
C ASN A 66 -5.77 -0.33 -1.12
N SER A 67 -5.71 0.12 -2.37
CA SER A 67 -4.90 1.27 -2.79
C SER A 67 -5.66 2.60 -2.83
N TYR A 68 -6.98 2.62 -2.63
CA TYR A 68 -7.74 3.87 -2.63
C TYR A 68 -7.32 4.77 -1.47
N GLY A 69 -7.04 6.04 -1.77
CA GLY A 69 -6.48 6.99 -0.83
C GLY A 69 -4.97 6.84 -0.57
N LYS A 70 -4.31 5.90 -1.28
CA LYS A 70 -2.89 5.56 -1.16
C LYS A 70 -2.23 5.56 -2.54
N VAL A 71 -0.99 5.07 -2.64
CA VAL A 71 -0.30 4.98 -3.94
C VAL A 71 -1.06 4.03 -4.86
N PRO A 72 -1.47 4.47 -6.07
CA PRO A 72 -2.05 3.59 -7.07
C PRO A 72 -1.06 2.52 -7.53
N ALA A 73 -1.55 1.40 -8.02
CA ALA A 73 -0.74 0.40 -8.68
C ALA A 73 -0.34 0.84 -10.10
N PHE A 74 0.86 0.45 -10.50
CA PHE A 74 1.38 0.59 -11.87
C PHE A 74 1.80 -0.79 -12.36
N ALA A 75 1.40 -1.16 -13.56
CA ALA A 75 1.77 -2.44 -14.17
C ALA A 75 2.03 -2.28 -15.66
N MET A 76 3.07 -2.96 -16.16
CA MET A 76 3.28 -3.13 -17.59
C MET A 76 2.16 -4.01 -18.16
N VAL A 77 1.67 -3.65 -19.33
CA VAL A 77 0.73 -4.47 -20.08
C VAL A 77 1.53 -5.34 -21.04
N ASP A 78 1.71 -6.59 -20.68
CA ASP A 78 2.46 -7.54 -21.50
C ASP A 78 1.69 -7.91 -22.77
N SER A 79 2.42 -8.26 -23.84
CA SER A 79 1.84 -8.77 -25.09
C SER A 79 1.20 -10.15 -24.91
N VAL A 80 1.72 -10.92 -23.96
CA VAL A 80 1.21 -12.23 -23.56
C VAL A 80 0.85 -12.20 -22.10
N SER A 81 -0.45 -12.25 -21.79
CA SER A 81 -0.94 -12.30 -20.42
C SER A 81 -0.63 -13.64 -19.77
N ARG A 82 -0.35 -13.64 -18.47
CA ARG A 82 -0.28 -14.87 -17.68
C ARG A 82 -1.65 -15.54 -17.65
N SER A 83 -1.67 -16.87 -17.77
CA SER A 83 -2.92 -17.63 -17.73
C SER A 83 -3.59 -17.51 -16.35
N TYR A 84 -4.91 -17.27 -16.36
CA TYR A 84 -5.73 -17.11 -15.16
C TYR A 84 -5.30 -15.97 -14.23
N ASP A 85 -4.81 -14.88 -14.83
CA ASP A 85 -4.31 -13.69 -14.14
C ASP A 85 -5.10 -12.44 -14.58
N ILE A 86 -5.13 -11.41 -13.71
CA ILE A 86 -5.83 -10.14 -13.98
C ILE A 86 -5.35 -9.47 -15.25
N THR A 87 -4.11 -9.70 -15.66
CA THR A 87 -3.50 -9.16 -16.87
C THR A 87 -4.24 -9.59 -18.15
N GLU A 88 -4.98 -10.70 -18.14
CA GLU A 88 -5.88 -11.09 -19.27
C GLU A 88 -7.01 -10.09 -19.51
N VAL A 89 -7.37 -9.31 -18.50
CA VAL A 89 -8.46 -8.33 -18.59
C VAL A 89 -7.93 -6.96 -19.05
N PHE A 90 -6.67 -6.64 -18.82
CA PHE A 90 -6.10 -5.33 -19.14
C PHE A 90 -6.35 -4.87 -20.59
N PRO A 91 -6.10 -5.66 -21.63
CA PRO A 91 -6.31 -5.22 -23.02
C PRO A 91 -7.78 -4.96 -23.39
N LYS A 92 -8.71 -5.35 -22.52
CA LYS A 92 -10.15 -5.13 -22.70
C LYS A 92 -10.65 -3.82 -22.10
N LEU A 93 -9.80 -3.13 -21.32
CA LEU A 93 -10.12 -1.94 -20.54
C LEU A 93 -9.78 -0.66 -21.31
N TYR A 94 -10.46 0.41 -20.92
CA TYR A 94 -10.18 1.79 -21.31
C TYR A 94 -9.87 2.62 -20.05
N VAL A 95 -9.15 3.71 -20.21
CA VAL A 95 -8.97 4.69 -19.13
C VAL A 95 -10.33 5.18 -18.65
N GLY A 96 -10.56 5.10 -17.33
CA GLY A 96 -11.82 5.42 -16.68
C GLY A 96 -12.71 4.21 -16.38
N ASP A 97 -12.46 3.05 -16.99
CA ASP A 97 -13.21 1.83 -16.71
C ASP A 97 -12.89 1.28 -15.33
N SER A 98 -13.85 0.55 -14.78
CA SER A 98 -13.65 -0.32 -13.61
C SER A 98 -13.83 -1.78 -14.03
N ALA A 99 -13.18 -2.70 -13.32
CA ALA A 99 -13.38 -4.12 -13.49
C ALA A 99 -13.56 -4.83 -12.15
N VAL A 100 -14.39 -5.86 -12.16
CA VAL A 100 -14.50 -6.84 -11.08
C VAL A 100 -14.00 -8.17 -11.65
N ILE A 101 -12.97 -8.74 -11.02
CA ILE A 101 -12.34 -9.98 -11.45
C ILE A 101 -12.43 -10.96 -10.29
N VAL A 102 -12.81 -12.21 -10.58
CA VAL A 102 -12.95 -13.28 -9.58
C VAL A 102 -12.03 -14.43 -9.94
N GLN A 103 -11.07 -14.70 -9.08
CA GLN A 103 -10.19 -15.86 -9.16
C GLN A 103 -10.63 -16.92 -8.15
N MET A 104 -10.87 -18.14 -8.60
CA MET A 104 -11.05 -19.29 -7.72
C MET A 104 -9.68 -19.79 -7.30
N ILE A 105 -9.44 -19.95 -6.00
CA ILE A 105 -8.11 -20.31 -5.48
C ILE A 105 -7.63 -21.66 -6.03
N ASP A 106 -8.54 -22.61 -6.21
CA ASP A 106 -8.23 -23.93 -6.80
C ASP A 106 -7.63 -23.80 -8.21
N SER A 107 -8.18 -22.89 -9.01
CA SER A 107 -7.70 -22.61 -10.36
C SER A 107 -6.35 -21.88 -10.35
N VAL A 108 -6.14 -20.96 -9.40
CA VAL A 108 -4.84 -20.28 -9.22
C VAL A 108 -3.75 -21.30 -8.92
N VAL A 109 -3.97 -22.15 -7.90
CA VAL A 109 -3.03 -23.22 -7.51
C VAL A 109 -2.75 -24.17 -8.65
N LYS A 110 -3.79 -24.61 -9.39
CA LYS A 110 -3.67 -25.57 -10.50
C LYS A 110 -2.93 -24.99 -11.70
N LEU A 111 -3.19 -23.73 -12.08
CA LEU A 111 -2.73 -23.14 -13.35
C LEU A 111 -1.44 -22.34 -13.22
N GLN A 112 -1.19 -21.75 -12.05
CA GLN A 112 0.04 -20.96 -11.82
C GLN A 112 1.11 -21.78 -11.08
N GLY A 113 0.78 -22.98 -10.62
CA GLY A 113 1.62 -23.78 -9.75
C GLY A 113 1.68 -23.21 -8.32
N GLY A 114 2.00 -24.04 -7.35
CA GLY A 114 2.17 -23.58 -5.99
C GLY A 114 1.33 -24.37 -4.97
N GLN A 115 1.47 -23.98 -3.72
CA GLN A 115 0.70 -24.55 -2.61
C GLN A 115 -0.47 -23.64 -2.27
N MET A 116 -1.51 -24.24 -1.70
CA MET A 116 -2.65 -23.51 -1.14
C MET A 116 -2.14 -22.55 -0.04
N PRO A 117 -2.45 -21.25 -0.11
CA PRO A 117 -2.07 -20.33 0.96
C PRO A 117 -2.63 -20.78 2.32
N PRO A 118 -1.89 -20.60 3.44
CA PRO A 118 -2.24 -21.15 4.75
C PRO A 118 -3.64 -20.77 5.27
N HIS A 119 -4.19 -19.64 4.82
CA HIS A 119 -5.49 -19.13 5.28
C HIS A 119 -6.62 -19.33 4.25
N MET A 120 -6.36 -20.10 3.19
CA MET A 120 -7.33 -20.37 2.12
C MET A 120 -7.62 -21.86 2.02
N LYS A 121 -8.82 -22.18 1.61
CA LYS A 121 -9.29 -23.54 1.39
C LYS A 121 -9.90 -23.69 0.00
N LYS A 122 -10.05 -24.94 -0.42
CA LYS A 122 -10.72 -25.27 -1.68
C LYS A 122 -12.11 -24.62 -1.75
N GLY A 123 -12.41 -23.99 -2.90
CA GLY A 123 -13.64 -23.24 -3.13
C GLY A 123 -13.58 -21.76 -2.74
N ASP A 124 -12.54 -21.31 -2.05
CA ASP A 124 -12.39 -19.90 -1.75
C ASP A 124 -12.12 -19.09 -3.02
N LYS A 125 -12.52 -17.81 -2.97
CA LYS A 125 -12.35 -16.89 -4.09
C LYS A 125 -11.63 -15.60 -3.66
N ILE A 126 -10.84 -15.09 -4.57
CA ILE A 126 -10.23 -13.78 -4.48
C ILE A 126 -11.02 -12.86 -5.42
N THR A 127 -11.59 -11.79 -4.88
CA THR A 127 -12.28 -10.78 -5.68
C THR A 127 -11.38 -9.55 -5.80
N ILE A 128 -11.10 -9.15 -7.03
CA ILE A 128 -10.26 -8.00 -7.35
C ILE A 128 -11.15 -6.96 -8.01
N LYS A 129 -11.31 -5.81 -7.38
CA LYS A 129 -12.00 -4.64 -7.95
C LYS A 129 -10.95 -3.61 -8.31
N MET A 130 -10.93 -3.18 -9.57
CA MET A 130 -9.96 -2.20 -10.03
C MET A 130 -10.62 -1.07 -10.82
N ARG A 131 -9.95 0.09 -10.87
CA ARG A 131 -10.32 1.23 -11.71
C ARG A 131 -9.10 1.78 -12.40
N VAL A 132 -9.15 1.84 -13.74
CA VAL A 132 -8.10 2.42 -14.56
C VAL A 132 -8.12 3.94 -14.42
N LEU A 133 -6.98 4.50 -14.03
CA LEU A 133 -6.82 5.94 -13.81
C LEU A 133 -6.15 6.63 -15.00
N ASP A 134 -5.10 5.97 -15.52
CA ASP A 134 -4.25 6.55 -16.56
C ASP A 134 -3.49 5.46 -17.33
N LEU A 135 -2.89 5.83 -18.46
CA LEU A 135 -2.11 4.96 -19.33
C LEU A 135 -0.90 5.73 -19.86
N TYR A 136 0.27 5.12 -19.78
CA TYR A 136 1.53 5.70 -20.25
C TYR A 136 2.13 4.84 -21.35
N SER A 137 2.55 5.47 -22.44
CA SER A 137 3.14 4.80 -23.60
C SER A 137 4.59 4.37 -23.38
N ASP A 138 5.26 4.93 -22.37
CA ASP A 138 6.65 4.65 -22.06
C ASP A 138 6.91 4.51 -20.55
N ILE A 139 7.92 3.72 -20.23
CA ILE A 139 8.28 3.39 -18.84
C ILE A 139 8.82 4.60 -18.09
N SER A 140 9.56 5.49 -18.75
CA SER A 140 10.20 6.64 -18.09
C SER A 140 9.15 7.61 -17.55
N THR A 141 8.13 7.93 -18.35
CA THR A 141 7.00 8.75 -17.94
C THR A 141 6.22 8.08 -16.80
N ALA A 142 5.94 6.77 -16.91
CA ALA A 142 5.26 6.02 -15.86
C ALA A 142 6.06 6.05 -14.54
N GLN A 143 7.38 5.86 -14.61
CA GLN A 143 8.27 5.93 -13.45
C GLN A 143 8.27 7.30 -12.79
N ALA A 144 8.33 8.38 -13.57
CA ALA A 144 8.24 9.74 -13.03
C ALA A 144 6.89 9.99 -12.33
N LYS A 145 5.79 9.49 -12.90
CA LYS A 145 4.46 9.57 -12.26
C LYS A 145 4.36 8.73 -11.00
N TYR A 146 4.94 7.52 -10.99
CA TYR A 146 5.00 6.67 -9.80
C TYR A 146 5.78 7.35 -8.66
N THR A 147 6.97 7.91 -8.97
CA THR A 147 7.77 8.67 -8.00
C THR A 147 6.97 9.83 -7.40
N LYS A 148 6.21 10.56 -8.24
CA LYS A 148 5.34 11.63 -7.75
C LYS A 148 4.25 11.11 -6.80
N GLU A 149 3.64 9.95 -7.08
CA GLU A 149 2.64 9.36 -6.16
C GLU A 149 3.27 8.97 -4.81
N ILE A 150 4.51 8.48 -4.81
CA ILE A 150 5.28 8.18 -3.59
C ILE A 150 5.48 9.45 -2.76
N GLU A 151 5.92 10.56 -3.37
CA GLU A 151 6.10 11.83 -2.65
C GLU A 151 4.78 12.37 -2.10
N LEU A 152 3.70 12.31 -2.87
CA LEU A 152 2.36 12.68 -2.40
C LEU A 152 1.89 11.79 -1.22
N GLN A 153 2.27 10.51 -1.21
CA GLN A 153 1.97 9.63 -0.08
C GLN A 153 2.77 10.04 1.16
N LYS A 154 4.07 10.31 1.01
CA LYS A 154 4.89 10.81 2.14
C LYS A 154 4.30 12.07 2.77
N GLU A 155 3.85 13.02 1.93
CA GLU A 155 3.20 14.23 2.42
C GLU A 155 1.89 13.94 3.18
N ARG A 156 1.07 12.99 2.69
CA ARG A 156 -0.15 12.56 3.39
C ARG A 156 0.17 11.94 4.74
N ASP A 157 1.11 11.01 4.76
CA ASP A 157 1.54 10.30 5.97
C ASP A 157 2.05 11.28 7.05
N ILE A 158 2.85 12.26 6.64
CA ILE A 158 3.36 13.31 7.53
C ILE A 158 2.18 14.09 8.14
N LYS A 159 1.21 14.52 7.33
CA LYS A 159 0.03 15.24 7.80
C LYS A 159 -0.84 14.38 8.75
N GLU A 160 -0.96 13.08 8.50
CA GLU A 160 -1.71 12.16 9.37
C GLU A 160 -1.03 12.05 10.74
N VAL A 161 0.30 11.91 10.78
CA VAL A 161 1.06 11.89 12.04
C VAL A 161 1.00 13.26 12.75
N GLU A 162 1.11 14.38 12.04
CA GLU A 162 0.94 15.73 12.61
C GLU A 162 -0.45 15.89 13.26
N ALA A 163 -1.50 15.45 12.59
CA ALA A 163 -2.86 15.49 13.12
C ALA A 163 -3.01 14.64 14.39
N TYR A 164 -2.39 13.44 14.41
CA TYR A 164 -2.35 12.59 15.59
C TYR A 164 -1.66 13.29 16.77
N LEU A 165 -0.45 13.82 16.57
CA LEU A 165 0.31 14.53 17.60
C LEU A 165 -0.47 15.73 18.17
N LYS A 166 -1.08 16.52 17.30
CA LYS A 166 -1.93 17.64 17.70
C LYS A 166 -3.14 17.18 18.52
N SER A 167 -3.80 16.10 18.12
CA SER A 167 -4.96 15.55 18.84
C SER A 167 -4.63 15.05 20.24
N LYS A 168 -3.36 14.68 20.48
CA LYS A 168 -2.83 14.19 21.76
C LYS A 168 -2.09 15.26 22.57
N ASN A 169 -1.99 16.49 22.06
CA ASN A 169 -1.20 17.59 22.63
C ASN A 169 0.26 17.21 22.88
N ILE A 170 0.86 16.42 21.96
CA ILE A 170 2.24 15.97 22.06
C ILE A 170 3.16 17.04 21.48
N ASN A 171 4.12 17.49 22.29
CA ASN A 171 5.20 18.40 21.84
C ASN A 171 6.35 17.58 21.27
N SER A 172 6.68 17.79 20.01
CA SER A 172 7.70 17.04 19.30
C SER A 172 8.48 17.90 18.33
N ILE A 173 9.71 17.50 18.03
CA ILE A 173 10.52 18.09 16.95
C ILE A 173 10.38 17.25 15.69
N LYS A 174 10.26 17.93 14.55
CA LYS A 174 10.21 17.28 13.24
C LYS A 174 11.62 17.08 12.72
N THR A 175 11.96 15.85 12.31
CA THR A 175 13.26 15.56 11.69
C THR A 175 13.27 15.99 10.21
N PRO A 176 14.44 16.14 9.57
CA PRO A 176 14.54 16.48 8.15
C PRO A 176 13.79 15.52 7.23
N ALA A 177 13.77 14.24 7.54
CA ALA A 177 13.06 13.23 6.76
C ALA A 177 11.53 13.26 6.97
N GLY A 178 11.04 13.88 8.07
CA GLY A 178 9.61 14.01 8.37
C GLY A 178 9.08 13.09 9.47
N ALA A 179 9.94 12.40 10.22
CA ALA A 179 9.56 11.76 11.48
C ALA A 179 9.44 12.82 12.58
N TYR A 180 8.79 12.46 13.70
CA TYR A 180 8.61 13.36 14.84
C TYR A 180 9.16 12.73 16.10
N VAL A 181 9.83 13.52 16.93
CA VAL A 181 10.50 13.05 18.14
C VAL A 181 10.03 13.84 19.36
N GLU A 182 9.35 13.16 20.27
CA GLU A 182 9.04 13.64 21.60
C GLU A 182 10.20 13.26 22.52
N ILE A 183 11.04 14.24 22.89
CA ILE A 183 12.18 14.01 23.77
C ILE A 183 11.69 13.99 25.22
N ILE A 184 11.82 12.83 25.89
CA ILE A 184 11.50 12.63 27.31
C ILE A 184 12.72 12.97 28.16
N ASN A 185 13.89 12.50 27.75
CA ASN A 185 15.19 12.82 28.32
C ASN A 185 16.20 12.91 27.17
N LYS A 186 16.94 14.00 27.09
CA LYS A 186 17.92 14.19 26.00
C LYS A 186 19.13 13.28 26.11
N GLY A 187 19.43 12.79 27.31
CA GLY A 187 20.65 12.03 27.58
C GLY A 187 21.90 12.91 27.64
N GLU A 188 23.04 12.28 27.78
CA GLU A 188 24.34 12.93 27.96
C GLU A 188 25.24 12.74 26.73
N GLY A 189 26.31 13.56 26.65
CA GLY A 189 27.32 13.48 25.61
C GLY A 189 26.89 13.97 24.27
N ALA A 190 27.72 13.67 23.26
CA ALA A 190 27.44 14.03 21.86
C ALA A 190 26.35 13.13 21.27
N LEU A 191 25.47 13.73 20.45
CA LEU A 191 24.47 12.99 19.70
C LEU A 191 25.13 12.06 18.67
N PRO A 192 24.52 10.90 18.36
CA PRO A 192 25.10 9.98 17.39
C PRO A 192 25.03 10.55 15.98
N ASP A 193 26.17 10.54 15.30
CA ASP A 193 26.34 10.93 13.91
C ASP A 193 26.72 9.72 13.03
N SER A 194 26.92 9.96 11.74
CA SER A 194 27.26 8.90 10.78
C SER A 194 28.49 8.11 11.19
N GLY A 195 28.43 6.78 11.06
CA GLY A 195 29.50 5.84 11.41
C GLY A 195 29.55 5.43 12.89
N LYS A 196 28.71 6.00 13.75
CA LYS A 196 28.62 5.56 15.16
C LYS A 196 27.65 4.40 15.31
N GLN A 197 28.02 3.42 16.11
CA GLN A 197 27.12 2.36 16.56
C GLN A 197 26.35 2.81 17.79
N VAL A 198 25.05 2.67 17.75
CA VAL A 198 24.13 2.97 18.85
C VAL A 198 23.50 1.68 19.34
N SER A 199 23.56 1.44 20.65
CA SER A 199 22.89 0.33 21.33
C SER A 199 21.61 0.85 21.99
N LEU A 200 20.47 0.22 21.70
CA LEU A 200 19.15 0.72 22.02
C LEU A 200 18.29 -0.32 22.75
N LYS A 201 17.50 0.16 23.69
CA LYS A 201 16.28 -0.51 24.15
C LYS A 201 15.10 0.14 23.46
N TYR A 202 14.10 -0.65 23.09
CA TYR A 202 12.93 -0.12 22.41
C TYR A 202 11.66 -0.93 22.64
N THR A 203 10.53 -0.27 22.43
CA THR A 203 9.21 -0.89 22.24
C THR A 203 8.54 -0.22 21.06
N GLY A 204 8.13 -1.00 20.08
CA GLY A 204 7.41 -0.56 18.89
C GLY A 204 5.91 -0.82 19.00
N THR A 205 5.11 0.22 18.72
CA THR A 205 3.63 0.16 18.66
C THR A 205 3.11 0.85 17.42
N ASN A 206 1.88 0.55 17.04
CA ASN A 206 1.15 1.39 16.08
C ASN A 206 0.49 2.59 16.80
N LEU A 207 -0.19 3.48 16.06
CA LEU A 207 -0.86 4.65 16.65
C LEU A 207 -2.04 4.29 17.58
N LYS A 208 -2.50 3.03 17.59
CA LYS A 208 -3.54 2.54 18.51
C LYS A 208 -2.96 2.01 19.81
N GLY A 209 -1.63 1.85 19.88
CA GLY A 209 -0.94 1.30 21.05
C GLY A 209 -0.72 -0.22 20.99
N ASP A 210 -1.10 -0.89 19.87
CA ASP A 210 -0.84 -2.32 19.71
C ASP A 210 0.66 -2.55 19.53
N LYS A 211 1.28 -3.31 20.44
CA LYS A 211 2.71 -3.63 20.38
C LYS A 211 2.98 -4.66 19.27
N PHE A 212 3.98 -4.42 18.45
CA PHE A 212 4.42 -5.36 17.43
C PHE A 212 5.83 -5.91 17.69
N ASP A 213 6.67 -5.20 18.45
CA ASP A 213 8.02 -5.64 18.78
C ASP A 213 8.58 -4.91 20.04
N SER A 214 9.46 -5.58 20.80
CA SER A 214 10.12 -4.99 21.97
C SER A 214 11.32 -5.83 22.41
N ASN A 215 12.44 -5.17 22.77
CA ASN A 215 13.53 -5.83 23.47
C ASN A 215 13.57 -5.49 24.97
N VAL A 216 12.51 -4.86 25.47
CA VAL A 216 12.31 -4.59 26.90
C VAL A 216 11.29 -5.56 27.51
N ASP A 217 10.32 -5.98 26.71
CA ASP A 217 9.25 -6.91 27.11
C ASP A 217 9.67 -8.35 26.74
N PRO A 218 9.96 -9.23 27.73
CA PRO A 218 10.45 -10.59 27.48
C PRO A 218 9.48 -11.46 26.66
N SER A 219 8.19 -11.10 26.61
CA SER A 219 7.19 -11.84 25.85
C SER A 219 7.46 -11.86 24.32
N PHE A 220 8.32 -10.96 23.83
CA PHE A 220 8.75 -10.93 22.43
C PHE A 220 9.92 -11.86 22.11
N GLY A 221 10.49 -12.57 23.11
CA GLY A 221 11.49 -13.61 22.91
C GLY A 221 12.92 -13.11 22.68
N HIS A 222 13.17 -11.82 22.78
CA HIS A 222 14.50 -11.22 22.70
C HIS A 222 14.63 -10.04 23.68
N THR A 223 15.76 -9.95 24.39
CA THR A 223 16.03 -8.89 25.38
C THR A 223 17.38 -8.21 25.18
N ASP A 224 18.13 -8.64 24.18
CA ASP A 224 19.41 -8.02 23.84
C ASP A 224 19.21 -6.61 23.28
N THR A 225 20.16 -5.72 23.54
CA THR A 225 20.14 -4.38 22.95
C THR A 225 20.20 -4.43 21.44
N PHE A 226 19.33 -3.69 20.80
CA PHE A 226 19.33 -3.52 19.34
C PHE A 226 20.46 -2.57 18.95
N LYS A 227 21.34 -3.00 18.05
CA LYS A 227 22.49 -2.23 17.61
C LYS A 227 22.30 -1.78 16.17
N ILE A 228 22.42 -0.48 15.93
CA ILE A 228 22.43 0.11 14.58
C ILE A 228 23.69 0.93 14.40
N VAL A 229 24.11 1.06 13.14
CA VAL A 229 25.19 1.98 12.74
C VAL A 229 24.56 3.12 11.97
N ILE A 230 24.68 4.33 12.47
CA ILE A 230 24.12 5.52 11.84
C ILE A 230 24.69 5.71 10.43
N GLY A 231 23.80 5.89 9.44
CA GLY A 231 24.16 6.03 8.04
C GLY A 231 24.34 4.71 7.28
N GLN A 232 24.18 3.56 7.95
CA GLN A 232 24.14 2.26 7.30
C GLN A 232 22.69 1.73 7.32
N MET A 233 22.28 0.98 6.31
CA MET A 233 20.91 0.45 6.17
C MET A 233 20.60 -0.66 7.20
N GLY A 234 20.68 -0.33 8.50
CA GLY A 234 20.42 -1.27 9.61
C GLY A 234 19.04 -1.13 10.27
N SER A 235 18.28 -0.08 9.92
CA SER A 235 16.94 0.18 10.46
C SER A 235 16.09 0.98 9.47
N ILE A 236 14.81 1.18 9.80
CA ILE A 236 13.93 2.06 9.01
C ILE A 236 14.33 3.53 9.19
N GLN A 237 14.18 4.33 8.14
CA GLN A 237 14.67 5.70 8.06
C GLN A 237 14.17 6.57 9.22
N GLY A 238 12.88 6.51 9.53
CA GLY A 238 12.30 7.32 10.59
C GLY A 238 12.83 6.98 11.99
N PHE A 239 13.18 5.72 12.25
CA PHE A 239 13.76 5.28 13.50
C PHE A 239 15.17 5.84 13.67
N GLU A 240 16.02 5.71 12.64
CA GLU A 240 17.38 6.25 12.66
C GLU A 240 17.38 7.77 12.86
N GLU A 241 16.53 8.50 12.12
CA GLU A 241 16.39 9.95 12.26
C GLU A 241 15.99 10.38 13.69
N GLY A 242 15.14 9.59 14.33
CA GLY A 242 14.73 9.84 15.71
C GLY A 242 15.83 9.56 16.72
N VAL A 243 16.56 8.46 16.58
CA VAL A 243 17.67 8.07 17.45
C VAL A 243 18.79 9.13 17.45
N LYS A 244 19.03 9.80 16.34
CA LYS A 244 19.99 10.91 16.24
C LYS A 244 19.68 12.09 17.15
N GLN A 245 18.49 12.18 17.74
CA GLN A 245 18.07 13.32 18.56
C GLN A 245 18.40 13.16 20.05
N ILE A 246 18.88 11.98 20.48
CA ILE A 246 19.16 11.66 21.90
C ILE A 246 20.55 11.08 22.09
N GLY A 247 21.21 11.50 23.19
CA GLY A 247 22.53 11.01 23.64
C GLY A 247 22.43 9.75 24.52
N ILE A 248 23.53 9.35 25.16
CA ILE A 248 23.58 8.19 26.09
C ILE A 248 22.64 8.43 27.27
N GLY A 249 21.83 7.42 27.62
CA GLY A 249 20.78 7.51 28.65
C GLY A 249 19.55 8.31 28.19
N GLY A 250 19.54 8.84 26.95
CA GLY A 250 18.42 9.55 26.37
C GLY A 250 17.23 8.66 26.13
N LYS A 251 16.02 9.25 26.27
CA LYS A 251 14.72 8.59 26.07
C LYS A 251 13.84 9.45 25.19
N ALA A 252 13.22 8.84 24.21
CA ALA A 252 12.30 9.53 23.29
C ALA A 252 11.18 8.61 22.81
N LYS A 253 10.10 9.23 22.33
CA LYS A 253 9.12 8.57 21.47
C LYS A 253 9.28 9.10 20.04
N ILE A 254 9.46 8.19 19.12
CA ILE A 254 9.65 8.50 17.70
C ILE A 254 8.36 8.11 16.97
N TYR A 255 7.68 9.09 16.38
CA TYR A 255 6.47 8.90 15.59
C TYR A 255 6.86 8.88 14.12
N ILE A 256 6.66 7.76 13.47
CA ILE A 256 7.20 7.47 12.15
C ILE A 256 6.06 7.36 11.13
N PRO A 257 5.96 8.32 10.19
CA PRO A 257 5.09 8.18 9.03
C PRO A 257 5.36 6.89 8.27
N SER A 258 4.34 6.24 7.75
CA SER A 258 4.46 4.89 7.21
C SER A 258 5.54 4.75 6.13
N MET A 259 5.68 5.76 5.25
CA MET A 259 6.68 5.76 4.18
C MET A 259 8.13 5.98 4.66
N LEU A 260 8.34 6.34 5.93
CA LEU A 260 9.64 6.35 6.61
C LEU A 260 9.87 5.10 7.45
N GLY A 261 8.88 4.21 7.49
CA GLY A 261 8.89 2.91 8.15
C GLY A 261 8.87 1.75 7.14
N TYR A 262 7.85 0.91 7.23
CA TYR A 262 7.69 -0.26 6.35
C TYR A 262 6.86 0.02 5.09
N GLY A 263 6.38 1.24 4.90
CA GLY A 263 5.78 1.73 3.66
C GLY A 263 4.57 0.95 3.17
N MET A 264 4.52 0.81 1.85
CA MET A 264 3.38 0.20 1.14
C MET A 264 3.20 -1.29 1.43
N GLN A 265 4.24 -1.98 1.85
CA GLN A 265 4.20 -3.43 2.07
C GLN A 265 3.90 -3.79 3.54
N GLY A 266 4.25 -2.93 4.49
CA GLY A 266 4.23 -3.27 5.90
C GLY A 266 5.26 -4.37 6.24
N ALA A 267 5.04 -5.07 7.37
CA ALA A 267 5.77 -6.27 7.78
C ALA A 267 4.77 -7.28 8.39
N PRO A 268 3.97 -7.96 7.55
CA PRO A 268 2.95 -8.90 8.01
C PRO A 268 3.56 -10.08 8.80
N PRO A 269 2.84 -10.66 9.75
CA PRO A 269 1.46 -10.31 10.17
C PRO A 269 1.37 -9.13 11.14
N LYS A 270 2.48 -8.62 11.66
CA LYS A 270 2.51 -7.67 12.78
C LYS A 270 2.25 -6.21 12.37
N ILE A 271 2.76 -5.79 11.21
CA ILE A 271 2.65 -4.40 10.72
C ILE A 271 1.92 -4.41 9.38
N LYS A 272 0.82 -3.68 9.31
CA LYS A 272 0.00 -3.60 8.09
C LYS A 272 0.64 -2.66 7.05
N PRO A 273 0.31 -2.81 5.76
CA PRO A 273 0.62 -1.82 4.75
C PRO A 273 0.20 -0.41 5.17
N TYR A 274 1.10 0.57 4.98
CA TYR A 274 0.89 1.98 5.32
C TYR A 274 0.61 2.25 6.81
N GLU A 275 1.10 1.43 7.72
CA GLU A 275 0.92 1.62 9.15
C GLU A 275 1.96 2.60 9.70
N HIS A 276 1.50 3.65 10.38
CA HIS A 276 2.36 4.57 11.13
C HIS A 276 2.79 3.93 12.44
N LEU A 277 4.00 4.21 12.86
CA LEU A 277 4.62 3.54 14.00
C LEU A 277 5.03 4.54 15.08
N ILE A 278 5.06 4.05 16.31
CA ILE A 278 5.65 4.74 17.45
C ILE A 278 6.71 3.82 18.03
N PHE A 279 7.91 4.35 18.21
CA PHE A 279 8.96 3.66 18.99
C PHE A 279 9.29 4.45 20.23
N GLU A 280 9.10 3.84 21.39
CA GLU A 280 9.70 4.30 22.62
C GLU A 280 11.12 3.76 22.66
N VAL A 281 12.12 4.65 22.77
CA VAL A 281 13.53 4.27 22.68
C VAL A 281 14.33 4.80 23.86
N GLU A 282 15.35 4.04 24.27
CA GLU A 282 16.38 4.45 25.21
C GLU A 282 17.75 4.15 24.61
N THR A 283 18.61 5.15 24.51
CA THR A 283 20.00 4.98 24.08
C THR A 283 20.84 4.48 25.26
N VAL A 284 21.32 3.24 25.15
CA VAL A 284 22.14 2.60 26.18
C VAL A 284 23.61 2.98 26.04
N ASP A 285 24.13 3.01 24.80
CA ASP A 285 25.53 3.22 24.51
C ASP A 285 25.73 3.76 23.09
N ILE A 286 26.79 4.57 22.91
CA ILE A 286 27.21 5.11 21.61
C ILE A 286 28.70 4.88 21.45
N LYS A 287 29.11 4.14 20.42
CA LYS A 287 30.52 3.79 20.17
C LYS A 287 30.95 4.23 18.77
N GLN A 288 32.20 4.73 18.68
CA GLN A 288 32.88 4.84 17.40
C GLN A 288 33.24 3.44 16.92
N ILE A 289 32.82 3.08 15.71
CA ILE A 289 33.33 1.88 15.06
C ILE A 289 34.64 2.25 14.38
N SER A 290 35.74 1.63 14.79
CA SER A 290 36.96 1.68 14.03
C SER A 290 36.70 0.98 12.69
N SER A 291 36.78 1.72 11.56
CA SER A 291 36.84 1.13 10.24
C SER A 291 38.08 0.26 10.19
N GLY A 292 37.90 -1.04 10.42
CA GLY A 292 38.99 -2.03 10.19
C GLY A 292 39.42 -1.87 8.74
N LYS A 293 40.67 -1.46 8.54
CA LYS A 293 41.33 -1.58 7.25
C LYS A 293 41.26 -3.06 6.84
N GLN A 294 40.43 -3.40 5.85
CA GLN A 294 40.63 -4.60 5.06
C GLN A 294 41.73 -4.36 4.03
#